data_94a30deaa572fc9a3635c3ad22d78510
#
_entry.id   94a30deaa572fc9a3635c3ad22d78510
#
_cell.length_a   1.000
_cell.length_b   1.000
_cell.length_c   1.000
_cell.angle_alpha   90.00
_cell.angle_beta   90.00
_cell.angle_gamma   90.00
#
_symmetry.space_group_name_H-M   'P 1'
#
loop_
_entity.id
_entity.type
_entity.pdbx_description
1 polymer ?
#
loop_
_entity_poly.entity_id
_entity_poly.type
_entity_poly.pdbx_seq_one_letter_code
_entity_poly.pdbx_strand_id
1 'polypeptide(L)'
;MTRYRSRANGRLVAALALGTAALTTLSACGAAPEEDTSSAATATSAADLGGLKELVAAAEKEGTLNAIALPPDWANYGEVIKAFEARYKVKVSVENPDASSSDEISAVKSRKGQKRAPDVLDLGIAFARSGAAEKLFAPYKVEAWDSIPDSQKEKDGLWFNDYGGYVSIGCDAARIKTCPETFADLLKPEYKGKVALNGNPTKAGSAFGGVYAASLANKGSFGDIQPGIDFFGKLKKSGNFIPVESTPATVEKGETPISIDWDYLNAGYADQFKGKGVDWKVAVPSDGVYAQYYSQAINKEAPHPAAARLWMEFLYSAEGQNLWLKGYARPVLLPSMTTEGTADKSFVTKLPAVEGTPTFPTSEELDKANADLAENWDKAVS
;
A
#
# COMPACT_ATOMS: atom_id res chain seq x y z
N MET A 1 -66.66 19.14 6.01
CA MET A 1 -67.70 18.88 4.98
C MET A 1 -67.08 17.94 3.98
N THR A 2 -67.43 16.75 3.63
CA THR A 2 -68.64 15.98 3.79
C THR A 2 -68.25 14.50 3.67
N ARG A 3 -68.79 13.70 4.53
CA ARG A 3 -68.74 12.20 4.55
C ARG A 3 -69.37 11.63 3.28
N TYR A 4 -68.99 10.43 2.85
CA TYR A 4 -69.98 9.39 2.59
C TYR A 4 -69.40 7.97 2.79
N ARG A 5 -70.15 7.16 3.55
CA ARG A 5 -70.06 5.71 3.81
C ARG A 5 -70.94 4.95 2.83
N SER A 6 -70.61 3.68 2.55
CA SER A 6 -71.59 2.57 2.46
C SER A 6 -70.84 1.27 2.18
N ARG A 7 -70.76 0.22 3.01
CA ARG A 7 -71.73 -0.89 3.33
C ARG A 7 -72.22 -1.61 2.05
N ALA A 8 -72.31 -2.92 1.93
CA ALA A 8 -72.10 -4.12 2.75
C ALA A 8 -72.60 -5.36 1.94
N ASN A 9 -72.23 -6.54 2.42
CA ASN A 9 -72.97 -7.86 2.23
C ASN A 9 -72.73 -8.56 0.89
N GLY A 10 -72.35 -9.80 0.78
CA GLY A 10 -72.49 -11.00 1.62
C GLY A 10 -73.01 -12.17 0.77
N ARG A 11 -72.40 -13.32 0.83
CA ARG A 11 -73.03 -14.64 0.92
C ARG A 11 -72.20 -15.79 0.42
N LEU A 12 -71.98 -16.74 1.29
CA LEU A 12 -71.48 -18.09 1.06
C LEU A 12 -72.29 -18.84 -0.01
N VAL A 13 -71.61 -19.66 -0.81
CA VAL A 13 -72.17 -20.96 -1.27
C VAL A 13 -71.01 -21.95 -1.30
N ALA A 14 -71.16 -23.04 -0.56
CA ALA A 14 -70.29 -24.22 -0.62
C ALA A 14 -70.79 -25.14 -1.76
N ALA A 15 -69.89 -25.72 -2.48
CA ALA A 15 -70.13 -26.90 -3.30
C ALA A 15 -68.87 -27.81 -3.34
N LEU A 16 -69.08 -29.01 -2.74
CA LEU A 16 -68.14 -30.15 -2.92
C LEU A 16 -68.26 -30.69 -4.36
N ALA A 17 -67.10 -31.02 -4.95
CA ALA A 17 -67.03 -32.08 -5.95
C ALA A 17 -65.64 -32.72 -5.97
N LEU A 18 -65.62 -34.03 -5.98
CA LEU A 18 -64.52 -34.99 -5.94
C LEU A 18 -63.58 -34.94 -7.17
N GLY A 19 -62.30 -35.18 -6.91
CA GLY A 19 -61.51 -36.22 -7.64
C GLY A 19 -60.91 -35.85 -8.95
N THR A 20 -59.60 -35.71 -8.94
CA THR A 20 -58.68 -36.43 -9.86
C THR A 20 -57.24 -36.20 -9.42
N ALA A 21 -56.53 -37.27 -9.12
CA ALA A 21 -55.09 -37.25 -8.83
C ALA A 21 -54.34 -37.00 -10.15
N ALA A 22 -53.70 -35.84 -10.27
CA ALA A 22 -52.69 -35.58 -11.28
C ALA A 22 -51.34 -35.53 -10.58
N LEU A 23 -50.48 -36.52 -10.85
CA LEU A 23 -49.05 -36.47 -10.51
C LEU A 23 -48.42 -35.29 -11.24
N THR A 24 -48.24 -34.19 -10.55
CA THR A 24 -47.32 -33.13 -10.99
C THR A 24 -45.94 -33.48 -10.48
N THR A 25 -45.07 -33.93 -11.39
CA THR A 25 -43.60 -33.94 -11.18
C THR A 25 -43.17 -32.51 -10.88
N LEU A 26 -42.90 -32.21 -9.59
CA LEU A 26 -42.13 -31.02 -9.24
C LEU A 26 -40.73 -31.16 -9.87
N SER A 27 -40.53 -30.49 -11.00
CA SER A 27 -39.21 -30.09 -11.40
C SER A 27 -38.69 -29.15 -10.32
N ALA A 28 -37.90 -29.68 -9.40
CA ALA A 28 -37.07 -28.87 -8.53
C ALA A 28 -36.09 -28.13 -9.46
N CYS A 29 -36.42 -26.89 -9.81
CA CYS A 29 -35.37 -25.95 -10.21
C CYS A 29 -34.43 -25.86 -9.02
N GLY A 30 -33.34 -26.63 -9.04
CA GLY A 30 -32.28 -26.46 -8.10
C GLY A 30 -31.81 -25.02 -8.28
N ALA A 31 -32.04 -24.19 -7.25
CA ALA A 31 -31.28 -22.97 -7.09
C ALA A 31 -29.79 -23.37 -7.21
N ALA A 32 -29.08 -22.71 -8.06
CA ALA A 32 -27.62 -22.86 -8.10
C ALA A 32 -27.12 -22.75 -6.64
N PRO A 33 -26.20 -23.60 -6.19
CA PRO A 33 -25.65 -23.46 -4.86
C PRO A 33 -25.22 -21.99 -4.67
N GLU A 34 -25.70 -21.34 -3.64
CA GLU A 34 -25.12 -20.07 -3.18
C GLU A 34 -23.64 -20.37 -2.97
N GLU A 35 -22.81 -19.75 -3.78
CA GLU A 35 -21.39 -20.03 -3.79
C GLU A 35 -20.82 -19.66 -2.43
N ASP A 36 -20.09 -20.57 -1.83
CA ASP A 36 -19.54 -20.49 -0.48
C ASP A 36 -18.36 -19.50 -0.44
N THR A 37 -18.65 -18.19 -0.57
CA THR A 37 -17.69 -17.12 -0.31
C THR A 37 -17.17 -17.15 1.13
N SER A 38 -17.84 -17.90 2.01
CA SER A 38 -17.47 -18.05 3.43
C SER A 38 -16.14 -18.79 3.58
N SER A 39 -15.87 -19.79 2.75
CA SER A 39 -14.62 -20.56 2.80
C SER A 39 -13.41 -19.69 2.43
N ALA A 40 -13.51 -18.87 1.38
CA ALA A 40 -12.45 -17.96 0.99
C ALA A 40 -12.19 -16.88 2.05
N ALA A 41 -13.25 -16.37 2.70
CA ALA A 41 -13.11 -15.34 3.73
C ALA A 41 -12.32 -15.82 4.97
N THR A 42 -12.37 -17.11 5.27
CA THR A 42 -11.72 -17.70 6.46
C THR A 42 -10.43 -18.45 6.14
N ALA A 43 -10.09 -18.68 4.86
CA ALA A 43 -8.88 -19.37 4.44
C ALA A 43 -7.63 -18.60 4.90
N THR A 44 -6.67 -19.32 5.46
CA THR A 44 -5.38 -18.79 5.94
C THR A 44 -4.21 -19.12 5.02
N SER A 45 -4.47 -19.94 3.99
CA SER A 45 -3.55 -20.32 2.92
C SER A 45 -4.31 -20.75 1.67
N ALA A 46 -3.64 -20.87 0.54
CA ALA A 46 -4.22 -21.45 -0.67
C ALA A 46 -4.62 -22.93 -0.45
N ALA A 47 -3.89 -23.65 0.39
CA ALA A 47 -4.18 -25.07 0.71
C ALA A 47 -5.57 -25.26 1.35
N ASP A 48 -6.03 -24.31 2.17
CA ASP A 48 -7.36 -24.35 2.78
C ASP A 48 -8.50 -24.33 1.77
N LEU A 49 -8.21 -23.85 0.56
CA LEU A 49 -9.14 -23.79 -0.57
C LEU A 49 -8.96 -24.94 -1.58
N GLY A 50 -8.07 -25.89 -1.29
CA GLY A 50 -7.73 -26.98 -2.20
C GLY A 50 -6.54 -26.70 -3.10
N GLY A 51 -5.84 -25.57 -2.92
CA GLY A 51 -4.61 -25.18 -3.62
C GLY A 51 -4.80 -23.92 -4.48
N LEU A 52 -3.68 -23.50 -5.09
CA LEU A 52 -3.66 -22.26 -5.89
C LEU A 52 -4.62 -22.30 -7.08
N LYS A 53 -4.82 -23.46 -7.70
CA LYS A 53 -5.72 -23.62 -8.85
C LYS A 53 -7.18 -23.31 -8.47
N GLU A 54 -7.62 -23.82 -7.35
CA GLU A 54 -8.96 -23.63 -6.80
C GLU A 54 -9.16 -22.19 -6.34
N LEU A 55 -8.13 -21.58 -5.74
CA LEU A 55 -8.12 -20.15 -5.40
C LEU A 55 -8.27 -19.28 -6.65
N VAL A 56 -7.53 -19.57 -7.73
CA VAL A 56 -7.68 -18.87 -9.02
C VAL A 56 -9.11 -18.97 -9.53
N ALA A 57 -9.70 -20.17 -9.54
CA ALA A 57 -11.06 -20.37 -10.00
C ALA A 57 -12.10 -19.58 -9.17
N ALA A 58 -11.90 -19.51 -7.85
CA ALA A 58 -12.76 -18.74 -6.96
C ALA A 58 -12.61 -17.23 -7.22
N ALA A 59 -11.39 -16.73 -7.35
CA ALA A 59 -11.11 -15.32 -7.63
C ALA A 59 -11.64 -14.88 -9.01
N GLU A 60 -11.50 -15.71 -10.05
CA GLU A 60 -12.06 -15.42 -11.39
C GLU A 60 -13.60 -15.33 -11.36
N LYS A 61 -14.27 -16.05 -10.47
CA LYS A 61 -15.73 -15.92 -10.26
C LYS A 61 -16.11 -14.63 -9.58
N GLU A 62 -15.33 -14.18 -8.59
CA GLU A 62 -15.50 -12.85 -7.98
C GLU A 62 -15.25 -11.75 -9.02
N GLY A 63 -14.31 -11.96 -9.94
CA GLY A 63 -14.06 -11.16 -11.13
C GLY A 63 -13.52 -9.75 -10.89
N THR A 64 -13.40 -9.33 -9.64
CA THR A 64 -12.90 -8.00 -9.26
C THR A 64 -12.12 -8.03 -7.95
N LEU A 65 -11.20 -7.07 -7.81
CA LEU A 65 -10.46 -6.75 -6.61
C LEU A 65 -10.57 -5.26 -6.36
N ASN A 66 -11.03 -4.86 -5.19
CA ASN A 66 -11.05 -3.46 -4.80
C ASN A 66 -9.75 -3.10 -4.07
N ALA A 67 -9.04 -2.13 -4.59
CA ALA A 67 -7.86 -1.55 -3.98
C ALA A 67 -8.04 -0.04 -3.75
N ILE A 68 -7.19 0.55 -2.95
CA ILE A 68 -7.11 1.99 -2.68
C ILE A 68 -5.64 2.36 -2.55
N ALA A 69 -5.28 3.61 -2.84
CA ALA A 69 -3.92 4.12 -2.64
C ALA A 69 -2.82 3.37 -3.42
N LEU A 70 -3.12 2.93 -4.65
CA LEU A 70 -2.14 2.27 -5.53
C LEU A 70 -1.91 3.13 -6.78
N PRO A 71 -1.10 4.21 -6.74
CA PRO A 71 -0.81 5.02 -7.91
C PRO A 71 0.02 4.22 -8.91
N PRO A 72 -0.27 4.32 -10.22
CA PRO A 72 0.39 3.50 -11.24
C PRO A 72 1.91 3.67 -11.32
N ASP A 73 2.41 4.85 -10.96
CA ASP A 73 3.83 5.21 -10.96
C ASP A 73 4.54 4.96 -9.62
N TRP A 74 3.81 4.54 -8.60
CA TRP A 74 4.38 4.12 -7.32
C TRP A 74 4.89 2.68 -7.42
N ALA A 75 6.18 2.45 -7.22
CA ALA A 75 6.81 1.12 -7.22
C ALA A 75 6.38 0.21 -8.40
N ASN A 76 5.99 0.80 -9.55
CA ASN A 76 5.53 0.08 -10.74
C ASN A 76 4.14 -0.59 -10.63
N TYR A 77 3.26 -0.13 -9.72
CA TYR A 77 1.92 -0.72 -9.59
C TYR A 77 1.14 -0.80 -10.89
N GLY A 78 1.34 0.15 -11.82
CA GLY A 78 0.69 0.12 -13.12
C GLY A 78 0.97 -1.15 -13.93
N GLU A 79 2.19 -1.67 -13.90
CA GLU A 79 2.53 -2.94 -14.56
C GLU A 79 2.15 -4.16 -13.71
N VAL A 80 2.27 -4.07 -12.40
CA VAL A 80 1.83 -5.12 -11.47
C VAL A 80 0.34 -5.42 -11.67
N ILE A 81 -0.50 -4.39 -11.68
CA ILE A 81 -1.95 -4.52 -11.91
C ILE A 81 -2.23 -5.12 -13.29
N LYS A 82 -1.59 -4.60 -14.35
CA LYS A 82 -1.77 -5.14 -15.72
C LYS A 82 -1.38 -6.61 -15.82
N ALA A 83 -0.28 -7.01 -15.20
CA ALA A 83 0.18 -8.41 -15.23
C ALA A 83 -0.80 -9.33 -14.48
N PHE A 84 -1.29 -8.90 -13.31
CA PHE A 84 -2.31 -9.62 -12.56
C PHE A 84 -3.60 -9.80 -13.37
N GLU A 85 -4.15 -8.72 -13.92
CA GLU A 85 -5.38 -8.75 -14.72
C GLU A 85 -5.23 -9.63 -15.98
N ALA A 86 -4.08 -9.57 -16.64
CA ALA A 86 -3.81 -10.38 -17.82
C ALA A 86 -3.74 -11.87 -17.49
N ARG A 87 -3.19 -12.22 -16.31
CA ARG A 87 -3.00 -13.60 -15.89
C ARG A 87 -4.29 -14.25 -15.37
N TYR A 88 -5.08 -13.55 -14.56
CA TYR A 88 -6.16 -14.12 -13.76
C TYR A 88 -7.56 -13.65 -14.13
N LYS A 89 -7.71 -12.78 -15.13
CA LYS A 89 -9.01 -12.21 -15.55
C LYS A 89 -9.83 -11.58 -14.39
N VAL A 90 -9.16 -11.14 -13.34
CA VAL A 90 -9.73 -10.40 -12.23
C VAL A 90 -9.41 -8.93 -12.43
N LYS A 91 -10.43 -8.09 -12.49
CA LYS A 91 -10.25 -6.64 -12.67
C LYS A 91 -9.87 -5.98 -11.35
N VAL A 92 -8.80 -5.19 -11.35
CA VAL A 92 -8.39 -4.38 -10.19
C VAL A 92 -9.02 -2.99 -10.30
N SER A 93 -9.85 -2.64 -9.32
CA SER A 93 -10.46 -1.33 -9.18
C SER A 93 -9.73 -0.52 -8.14
N VAL A 94 -8.98 0.50 -8.54
CA VAL A 94 -8.23 1.37 -7.61
C VAL A 94 -9.01 2.66 -7.38
N GLU A 95 -9.42 2.91 -6.14
CA GLU A 95 -9.99 4.20 -5.71
C GLU A 95 -8.90 5.07 -5.09
N ASN A 96 -9.01 6.40 -5.28
CA ASN A 96 -8.11 7.39 -4.67
C ASN A 96 -6.63 6.94 -4.72
N PRO A 97 -6.04 6.80 -5.91
CA PRO A 97 -4.69 6.26 -6.04
C PRO A 97 -3.65 7.03 -5.21
N ASP A 98 -3.83 8.34 -5.04
CA ASP A 98 -2.91 9.20 -4.26
C ASP A 98 -3.26 9.29 -2.76
N ALA A 99 -4.11 8.37 -2.24
CA ALA A 99 -4.45 8.34 -0.83
C ALA A 99 -3.27 7.85 0.04
N SER A 100 -3.30 8.22 1.31
CA SER A 100 -2.28 7.81 2.30
C SER A 100 -2.67 6.52 3.02
N SER A 101 -1.71 5.88 3.71
CA SER A 101 -1.98 4.72 4.58
C SER A 101 -3.05 5.02 5.66
N SER A 102 -3.14 6.26 6.14
CA SER A 102 -4.21 6.69 7.04
C SER A 102 -5.58 6.66 6.38
N ASP A 103 -5.67 7.02 5.09
CA ASP A 103 -6.92 6.99 4.33
C ASP A 103 -7.35 5.56 4.04
N GLU A 104 -6.41 4.65 3.80
CA GLU A 104 -6.68 3.21 3.65
C GLU A 104 -7.33 2.63 4.90
N ILE A 105 -6.75 2.85 6.08
CA ILE A 105 -7.32 2.43 7.37
C ILE A 105 -8.71 3.05 7.60
N SER A 106 -8.86 4.32 7.26
CA SER A 106 -10.14 5.03 7.36
C SER A 106 -11.19 4.44 6.42
N ALA A 107 -10.79 4.04 5.19
CA ALA A 107 -11.68 3.39 4.23
C ALA A 107 -12.17 2.02 4.71
N VAL A 108 -11.28 1.19 5.27
CA VAL A 108 -11.66 -0.12 5.87
C VAL A 108 -12.71 0.09 6.97
N LYS A 109 -12.49 1.05 7.87
CA LYS A 109 -13.42 1.31 8.99
C LYS A 109 -14.76 1.87 8.52
N SER A 110 -14.75 2.88 7.66
CA SER A 110 -15.95 3.60 7.24
C SER A 110 -16.80 2.84 6.22
N ARG A 111 -16.19 1.90 5.48
CA ARG A 111 -16.87 1.10 4.44
C ARG A 111 -17.12 -0.34 4.86
N LYS A 112 -17.02 -0.64 6.16
CA LYS A 112 -17.28 -1.96 6.71
C LYS A 112 -18.62 -2.52 6.21
N GLY A 113 -18.61 -3.76 5.66
CA GLY A 113 -19.78 -4.45 5.12
C GLY A 113 -20.32 -3.86 3.79
N GLN A 114 -19.62 -2.92 3.17
CA GLN A 114 -20.00 -2.37 1.86
C GLN A 114 -19.25 -3.07 0.73
N LYS A 115 -19.93 -3.26 -0.40
CA LYS A 115 -19.31 -3.88 -1.61
C LYS A 115 -18.11 -3.11 -2.17
N ARG A 116 -17.96 -1.82 -1.85
CA ARG A 116 -16.85 -0.96 -2.26
C ARG A 116 -15.75 -0.85 -1.20
N ALA A 117 -15.82 -1.62 -0.12
CA ALA A 117 -14.72 -1.66 0.84
C ALA A 117 -13.44 -2.17 0.13
N PRO A 118 -12.25 -1.68 0.49
CA PRO A 118 -11.02 -2.23 -0.06
C PRO A 118 -10.86 -3.69 0.36
N ASP A 119 -10.41 -4.53 -0.56
CA ASP A 119 -10.09 -5.94 -0.29
C ASP A 119 -8.68 -6.08 0.27
N VAL A 120 -7.76 -5.29 -0.25
CA VAL A 120 -6.32 -5.31 0.07
C VAL A 120 -5.81 -3.90 0.36
N LEU A 121 -4.69 -3.82 1.07
CA LEU A 121 -4.08 -2.58 1.55
C LEU A 121 -2.57 -2.67 1.38
N ASP A 122 -1.93 -1.54 1.03
CA ASP A 122 -0.48 -1.37 0.91
C ASP A 122 0.01 -0.29 1.89
N LEU A 123 0.38 -0.69 3.06
CA LEU A 123 0.52 0.15 4.23
C LEU A 123 1.99 0.41 4.60
N GLY A 124 2.30 1.63 4.98
CA GLY A 124 3.48 1.87 5.80
C GLY A 124 3.39 1.07 7.10
N ILE A 125 4.53 0.52 7.54
CA ILE A 125 4.61 -0.47 8.64
C ILE A 125 3.90 -0.04 9.93
N ALA A 126 3.90 1.25 10.29
CA ALA A 126 3.20 1.76 11.46
C ALA A 126 1.68 1.54 11.35
N PHE A 127 1.11 1.76 10.15
CA PHE A 127 -0.32 1.57 9.89
C PHE A 127 -0.68 0.09 9.78
N ALA A 128 0.20 -0.75 9.24
CA ALA A 128 0.02 -2.20 9.24
C ALA A 128 -0.10 -2.75 10.66
N ARG A 129 0.77 -2.30 11.57
CA ARG A 129 0.75 -2.69 12.99
C ARG A 129 -0.48 -2.19 13.72
N SER A 130 -0.84 -0.93 13.57
CA SER A 130 -2.03 -0.37 14.22
C SER A 130 -3.32 -1.02 13.71
N GLY A 131 -3.43 -1.27 12.39
CA GLY A 131 -4.58 -1.98 11.81
C GLY A 131 -4.71 -3.42 12.30
N ALA A 132 -3.58 -4.13 12.48
CA ALA A 132 -3.58 -5.47 13.08
C ALA A 132 -4.02 -5.43 14.56
N ALA A 133 -3.52 -4.47 15.36
CA ALA A 133 -3.93 -4.28 16.75
C ALA A 133 -5.43 -3.98 16.87
N GLU A 134 -6.00 -3.24 15.91
CA GLU A 134 -7.42 -2.96 15.80
C GLU A 134 -8.24 -4.12 15.20
N LYS A 135 -7.61 -5.26 14.85
CA LYS A 135 -8.24 -6.47 14.28
C LYS A 135 -8.94 -6.23 12.95
N LEU A 136 -8.38 -5.37 12.11
CA LEU A 136 -8.93 -5.01 10.81
C LEU A 136 -8.57 -6.00 9.71
N PHE A 137 -7.58 -6.87 9.90
CA PHE A 137 -7.02 -7.74 8.87
C PHE A 137 -7.37 -9.21 9.04
N ALA A 138 -7.45 -9.92 7.91
CA ALA A 138 -7.56 -11.36 7.86
C ALA A 138 -6.16 -11.99 7.82
N PRO A 139 -5.93 -13.09 8.55
CA PRO A 139 -4.67 -13.83 8.47
C PRO A 139 -4.56 -14.57 7.13
N TYR A 140 -3.40 -14.48 6.49
CA TYR A 140 -3.09 -15.27 5.29
C TYR A 140 -1.60 -15.49 5.14
N LYS A 141 -1.19 -16.70 4.75
CA LYS A 141 0.20 -17.08 4.48
C LYS A 141 0.31 -17.55 3.03
N VAL A 142 1.07 -16.80 2.23
CA VAL A 142 1.33 -17.11 0.82
C VAL A 142 2.24 -18.34 0.69
N GLU A 143 2.30 -18.97 -0.49
CA GLU A 143 3.20 -20.10 -0.75
C GLU A 143 4.67 -19.77 -0.44
N ALA A 144 5.11 -18.52 -0.68
CA ALA A 144 6.47 -18.05 -0.39
C ALA A 144 6.71 -17.65 1.08
N TRP A 145 5.77 -17.94 1.99
CA TRP A 145 5.80 -17.49 3.39
C TRP A 145 7.13 -17.75 4.12
N ASP A 146 7.70 -18.93 3.97
CA ASP A 146 8.95 -19.34 4.65
C ASP A 146 10.18 -18.59 4.12
N SER A 147 10.10 -18.05 2.91
CA SER A 147 11.16 -17.24 2.29
C SER A 147 11.13 -15.76 2.72
N ILE A 148 10.03 -15.30 3.33
CA ILE A 148 9.93 -13.95 3.90
C ILE A 148 10.66 -13.96 5.26
N PRO A 149 11.65 -13.07 5.50
CA PRO A 149 12.33 -12.98 6.78
C PRO A 149 11.35 -12.73 7.95
N ASP A 150 11.58 -13.34 9.11
CA ASP A 150 10.70 -13.21 10.27
C ASP A 150 10.55 -11.75 10.76
N SER A 151 11.58 -10.93 10.58
CA SER A 151 11.51 -9.49 10.88
C SER A 151 10.63 -8.68 9.93
N GLN A 152 10.17 -9.29 8.82
CA GLN A 152 9.42 -8.65 7.75
C GLN A 152 7.97 -9.15 7.64
N LYS A 153 7.49 -9.88 8.65
CA LYS A 153 6.13 -10.43 8.66
C LYS A 153 5.55 -10.50 10.08
N GLU A 154 4.24 -10.38 10.19
CA GLU A 154 3.52 -10.69 11.42
C GLU A 154 3.28 -12.21 11.48
N LYS A 155 3.56 -12.83 12.61
CA LYS A 155 3.62 -14.30 12.79
C LYS A 155 2.37 -15.07 12.36
N ASP A 156 1.19 -14.46 12.47
CA ASP A 156 -0.09 -15.05 12.12
C ASP A 156 -0.54 -14.69 10.69
N GLY A 157 0.25 -13.87 9.97
CA GLY A 157 -0.03 -13.47 8.59
C GLY A 157 -1.04 -12.34 8.46
N LEU A 158 -1.21 -11.50 9.50
CA LEU A 158 -2.11 -10.34 9.44
C LEU A 158 -1.58 -9.25 8.50
N TRP A 159 -0.27 -9.13 8.38
CA TRP A 159 0.43 -8.30 7.42
C TRP A 159 1.82 -8.88 7.17
N PHE A 160 2.39 -8.62 6.03
CA PHE A 160 3.77 -8.96 5.70
C PHE A 160 4.30 -8.04 4.62
N ASN A 161 5.59 -7.73 4.70
CA ASN A 161 6.24 -6.79 3.80
C ASN A 161 6.39 -7.41 2.41
N ASP A 162 6.34 -6.57 1.36
CA ASP A 162 6.45 -7.01 -0.02
C ASP A 162 7.60 -6.33 -0.78
N TYR A 163 7.70 -5.02 -0.73
CA TYR A 163 8.77 -4.24 -1.33
C TYR A 163 9.18 -3.07 -0.43
N GLY A 164 10.36 -2.55 -0.66
CA GLY A 164 10.84 -1.40 0.08
C GLY A 164 12.00 -0.69 -0.61
N GLY A 165 12.55 0.27 0.10
CA GLY A 165 13.67 1.07 -0.35
C GLY A 165 14.28 1.88 0.78
N TYR A 166 15.14 2.78 0.38
CA TYR A 166 15.85 3.71 1.27
C TYR A 166 15.32 5.12 1.09
N VAL A 167 15.33 5.89 2.15
CA VAL A 167 15.13 7.33 2.02
C VAL A 167 16.25 7.91 1.18
N SER A 168 15.90 8.72 0.21
CA SER A 168 16.81 9.36 -0.72
C SER A 168 16.50 10.84 -0.90
N ILE A 169 17.43 11.56 -1.44
CA ILE A 169 17.28 12.93 -1.89
C ILE A 169 17.25 12.92 -3.43
N GLY A 170 16.09 13.24 -4.00
CA GLY A 170 15.95 13.54 -5.41
C GLY A 170 16.20 15.01 -5.67
N CYS A 171 16.87 15.35 -6.77
CA CYS A 171 17.23 16.72 -7.09
C CYS A 171 17.23 16.98 -8.59
N ASP A 172 16.61 18.08 -9.00
CA ASP A 172 16.62 18.53 -10.39
C ASP A 172 17.90 19.35 -10.70
N ALA A 173 18.92 18.70 -11.26
CA ALA A 173 20.18 19.33 -11.63
C ALA A 173 20.07 20.35 -12.78
N ALA A 174 18.95 20.40 -13.50
CA ALA A 174 18.69 21.47 -14.46
C ALA A 174 18.36 22.81 -13.76
N ARG A 175 17.81 22.75 -12.53
CA ARG A 175 17.44 23.92 -11.72
C ARG A 175 18.36 24.18 -10.53
N ILE A 176 19.06 23.14 -10.05
CA ILE A 176 19.93 23.17 -8.88
C ILE A 176 21.36 22.95 -9.31
N LYS A 177 22.21 23.97 -9.19
CA LYS A 177 23.60 23.93 -9.66
C LYS A 177 24.42 22.82 -9.00
N THR A 178 24.22 22.59 -7.70
CA THR A 178 24.87 21.53 -6.92
C THR A 178 23.77 20.80 -6.16
N CYS A 179 23.53 19.54 -6.49
CA CYS A 179 22.54 18.73 -5.79
C CYS A 179 23.05 18.34 -4.39
N PRO A 180 22.17 18.34 -3.36
CA PRO A 180 22.53 17.85 -2.04
C PRO A 180 22.64 16.32 -2.05
N GLU A 181 23.65 15.79 -1.34
CA GLU A 181 23.87 14.34 -1.19
C GLU A 181 23.68 13.86 0.25
N THR A 182 23.59 14.79 1.20
CA THR A 182 23.43 14.52 2.63
C THR A 182 22.32 15.38 3.24
N PHE A 183 21.77 14.96 4.38
CA PHE A 183 20.85 15.81 5.14
C PHE A 183 21.53 17.11 5.59
N ALA A 184 22.81 17.04 5.96
CA ALA A 184 23.57 18.24 6.35
C ALA A 184 23.62 19.28 5.21
N ASP A 185 23.72 18.84 3.95
CA ASP A 185 23.71 19.74 2.79
C ASP A 185 22.42 20.55 2.69
N LEU A 186 21.26 19.95 3.02
CA LEU A 186 19.96 20.59 2.87
C LEU A 186 19.81 21.88 3.68
N LEU A 187 20.67 22.09 4.69
CA LEU A 187 20.70 23.34 5.48
C LEU A 187 21.40 24.50 4.78
N LYS A 188 22.09 24.27 3.65
CA LYS A 188 22.81 25.32 2.93
C LYS A 188 21.81 26.36 2.39
N PRO A 189 22.16 27.66 2.41
CA PRO A 189 21.25 28.76 2.04
C PRO A 189 20.82 28.74 0.56
N GLU A 190 21.56 28.05 -0.30
CA GLU A 190 21.27 27.89 -1.73
C GLU A 190 19.99 27.08 -2.00
N TYR A 191 19.54 26.30 -1.01
CA TYR A 191 18.31 25.49 -1.11
C TYR A 191 17.07 26.17 -0.53
N LYS A 192 17.12 27.49 -0.31
CA LYS A 192 15.99 28.25 0.20
C LYS A 192 14.76 28.09 -0.71
N GLY A 193 13.63 27.66 -0.14
CA GLY A 193 12.37 27.47 -0.85
C GLY A 193 12.37 26.26 -1.80
N LYS A 194 13.17 25.22 -1.56
CA LYS A 194 13.39 24.15 -2.55
C LYS A 194 13.22 22.73 -2.02
N VAL A 195 13.22 22.51 -0.69
CA VAL A 195 13.20 21.18 -0.08
C VAL A 195 11.78 20.79 0.31
N ALA A 196 11.31 19.65 -0.18
CA ALA A 196 9.98 19.12 0.08
C ALA A 196 10.02 17.66 0.57
N LEU A 197 8.96 17.25 1.26
CA LEU A 197 8.64 15.86 1.58
C LEU A 197 7.52 15.35 0.66
N ASN A 198 7.42 14.05 0.49
CA ASN A 198 6.26 13.40 -0.13
C ASN A 198 5.16 13.20 0.93
N GLY A 199 4.40 14.26 1.18
CA GLY A 199 3.25 14.26 2.09
C GLY A 199 3.53 14.75 3.51
N ASN A 200 2.52 14.60 4.35
CA ASN A 200 2.60 14.94 5.78
C ASN A 200 3.11 13.72 6.55
N PRO A 201 4.20 13.82 7.33
CA PRO A 201 4.81 12.67 8.00
C PRO A 201 3.94 12.03 9.10
N THR A 202 2.91 12.71 9.58
CA THR A 202 1.93 12.10 10.51
C THR A 202 0.87 11.26 9.80
N LYS A 203 0.88 11.21 8.45
CA LYS A 203 -0.13 10.53 7.62
C LYS A 203 0.46 9.63 6.55
N ALA A 204 1.62 10.00 6.00
CA ALA A 204 2.28 9.32 4.89
C ALA A 204 3.57 8.63 5.35
N GLY A 205 3.72 7.33 5.03
CA GLY A 205 4.88 6.52 5.43
C GLY A 205 6.19 7.01 4.82
N SER A 206 6.18 7.51 3.58
CA SER A 206 7.37 8.08 2.93
C SER A 206 7.89 9.34 3.65
N ALA A 207 6.99 10.27 3.98
CA ALA A 207 7.35 11.48 4.71
C ALA A 207 7.81 11.16 6.14
N PHE A 208 7.16 10.19 6.83
CA PHE A 208 7.63 9.67 8.11
C PHE A 208 9.05 9.14 8.02
N GLY A 209 9.35 8.32 7.01
CA GLY A 209 10.69 7.81 6.73
C GLY A 209 11.71 8.93 6.55
N GLY A 210 11.35 10.01 5.84
CA GLY A 210 12.19 11.20 5.66
C GLY A 210 12.58 11.88 6.98
N VAL A 211 11.63 12.00 7.93
CA VAL A 211 11.92 12.55 9.27
C VAL A 211 12.79 11.59 10.08
N TYR A 212 12.55 10.28 9.95
CA TYR A 212 13.36 9.28 10.64
C TYR A 212 14.82 9.26 10.16
N ALA A 213 15.02 9.29 8.83
CA ALA A 213 16.35 9.40 8.24
C ALA A 213 17.07 10.69 8.69
N ALA A 214 16.34 11.82 8.73
CA ALA A 214 16.87 13.06 9.24
C ALA A 214 17.26 12.97 10.74
N SER A 215 16.51 12.18 11.54
CA SER A 215 16.89 11.92 12.94
C SER A 215 18.22 11.18 13.02
N LEU A 216 18.38 10.10 12.28
CA LEU A 216 19.63 9.33 12.24
C LEU A 216 20.80 10.22 11.80
N ALA A 217 20.62 11.07 10.79
CA ALA A 217 21.61 12.05 10.32
C ALA A 217 22.00 13.07 11.39
N ASN A 218 21.14 13.34 12.35
CA ASN A 218 21.34 14.34 13.43
C ASN A 218 21.57 13.71 14.80
N LYS A 219 22.18 12.53 14.85
CA LYS A 219 22.55 11.80 16.09
C LYS A 219 21.38 11.28 16.92
N GLY A 220 20.21 11.15 16.30
CA GLY A 220 19.08 10.42 16.85
C GLY A 220 19.27 8.90 16.72
N SER A 221 18.22 8.18 17.06
CA SER A 221 18.18 6.71 16.98
C SER A 221 16.78 6.24 16.62
N PHE A 222 16.59 4.95 16.47
CA PHE A 222 15.24 4.41 16.29
C PHE A 222 14.31 4.64 17.50
N GLY A 223 14.86 4.82 18.70
CA GLY A 223 14.09 5.21 19.88
C GLY A 223 13.90 6.72 20.06
N ASP A 224 14.49 7.55 19.18
CA ASP A 224 14.48 9.02 19.30
C ASP A 224 14.37 9.69 17.93
N ILE A 225 13.15 10.07 17.53
CA ILE A 225 12.86 10.79 16.28
C ILE A 225 12.98 12.31 16.43
N GLN A 226 13.09 12.84 17.65
CA GLN A 226 13.06 14.27 17.92
C GLN A 226 14.17 15.06 17.18
N PRO A 227 15.43 14.58 17.04
CA PRO A 227 16.44 15.28 16.25
C PRO A 227 16.04 15.47 14.77
N GLY A 228 15.23 14.56 14.19
CA GLY A 228 14.68 14.70 12.84
C GLY A 228 13.60 15.79 12.77
N ILE A 229 12.71 15.83 13.76
CA ILE A 229 11.69 16.89 13.87
C ILE A 229 12.38 18.26 14.00
N ASP A 230 13.39 18.35 14.87
CA ASP A 230 14.17 19.58 15.07
C ASP A 230 14.92 20.00 13.80
N PHE A 231 15.41 19.03 13.01
CA PHE A 231 16.06 19.29 11.75
C PHE A 231 15.09 19.95 10.74
N PHE A 232 13.86 19.44 10.59
CA PHE A 232 12.86 20.07 9.77
C PHE A 232 12.41 21.42 10.29
N GLY A 233 12.38 21.61 11.59
CA GLY A 233 12.19 22.92 12.22
C GLY A 233 13.29 23.93 11.82
N LYS A 234 14.56 23.49 11.78
CA LYS A 234 15.68 24.31 11.27
C LYS A 234 15.54 24.62 9.80
N LEU A 235 15.17 23.64 8.96
CA LEU A 235 14.92 23.83 7.54
C LEU A 235 13.75 24.82 7.31
N LYS A 236 12.70 24.75 8.08
CA LYS A 236 11.59 25.70 8.03
C LYS A 236 12.04 27.10 8.40
N LYS A 237 12.77 27.24 9.52
CA LYS A 237 13.27 28.53 10.02
C LYS A 237 14.25 29.20 9.05
N SER A 238 15.09 28.42 8.34
CA SER A 238 15.97 28.94 7.29
C SER A 238 15.21 29.29 6.00
N GLY A 239 13.97 28.81 5.88
CA GLY A 239 13.15 28.94 4.69
C GLY A 239 13.48 27.94 3.59
N ASN A 240 14.28 26.88 3.87
CA ASN A 240 14.62 25.85 2.91
C ASN A 240 13.47 24.86 2.69
N PHE A 241 12.77 24.46 3.78
CA PHE A 241 11.62 23.58 3.72
C PHE A 241 10.36 24.31 3.24
N ILE A 242 9.68 23.70 2.27
CA ILE A 242 8.39 24.18 1.73
C ILE A 242 7.30 23.16 2.05
N PRO A 243 6.10 23.63 2.49
CA PRO A 243 4.96 22.75 2.82
C PRO A 243 4.17 22.40 1.54
N VAL A 244 4.88 21.97 0.51
CA VAL A 244 4.31 21.50 -0.76
C VAL A 244 4.68 20.03 -0.88
N GLU A 245 3.68 19.18 -1.09
CA GLU A 245 3.90 17.77 -1.32
C GLU A 245 4.68 17.56 -2.62
N SER A 246 5.78 16.79 -2.54
CA SER A 246 6.54 16.42 -3.71
C SER A 246 5.83 15.31 -4.47
N THR A 247 5.43 15.60 -5.69
CA THR A 247 4.78 14.69 -6.63
C THR A 247 5.46 14.81 -8.00
N PRO A 248 5.29 13.85 -8.93
CA PRO A 248 5.76 14.02 -10.30
C PRO A 248 5.36 15.35 -10.93
N ALA A 249 4.14 15.81 -10.70
CA ALA A 249 3.61 17.04 -11.26
C ALA A 249 4.30 18.31 -10.69
N THR A 250 4.57 18.34 -9.37
CA THR A 250 5.26 19.48 -8.72
C THR A 250 6.75 19.50 -9.06
N VAL A 251 7.36 18.34 -9.23
CA VAL A 251 8.76 18.22 -9.72
C VAL A 251 8.86 18.74 -11.16
N GLU A 252 8.00 18.28 -12.07
CA GLU A 252 8.04 18.69 -13.49
C GLU A 252 7.86 20.21 -13.64
N LYS A 253 6.96 20.80 -12.85
CA LYS A 253 6.78 22.25 -12.79
C LYS A 253 7.93 23.01 -12.13
N GLY A 254 8.81 22.33 -11.39
CA GLY A 254 9.88 22.92 -10.62
C GLY A 254 9.45 23.56 -9.31
N GLU A 255 8.26 23.20 -8.80
CA GLU A 255 7.76 23.63 -7.50
C GLU A 255 8.48 22.93 -6.36
N THR A 256 8.87 21.64 -6.55
CA THR A 256 9.62 20.83 -5.59
C THR A 256 10.90 20.28 -6.21
N PRO A 257 11.91 21.14 -6.48
CA PRO A 257 13.12 20.74 -7.18
C PRO A 257 14.08 19.86 -6.35
N ILE A 258 13.84 19.74 -5.04
CA ILE A 258 14.52 18.79 -4.14
C ILE A 258 13.43 18.05 -3.35
N SER A 259 13.42 16.72 -3.50
CA SER A 259 12.44 15.84 -2.85
C SER A 259 13.14 14.85 -1.92
N ILE A 260 12.71 14.78 -0.67
CA ILE A 260 13.08 13.68 0.24
C ILE A 260 11.98 12.63 0.13
N ASP A 261 12.32 11.47 -0.44
CA ASP A 261 11.39 10.40 -0.74
C ASP A 261 12.13 9.05 -0.85
N TRP A 262 11.41 7.96 -1.11
CA TRP A 262 12.00 6.66 -1.35
C TRP A 262 12.89 6.66 -2.60
N ASP A 263 13.97 5.92 -2.56
CA ASP A 263 14.95 5.82 -3.64
C ASP A 263 14.35 5.24 -4.93
N TYR A 264 13.40 4.32 -4.84
CA TYR A 264 12.71 3.77 -5.99
C TYR A 264 11.79 4.79 -6.67
N LEU A 265 11.14 5.69 -5.92
CA LEU A 265 10.34 6.76 -6.51
C LEU A 265 11.23 7.78 -7.20
N ASN A 266 12.27 8.23 -6.51
CA ASN A 266 13.22 9.16 -7.10
C ASN A 266 13.94 8.57 -8.33
N ALA A 267 14.26 7.25 -8.33
CA ALA A 267 14.83 6.57 -9.50
C ALA A 267 13.81 6.48 -10.65
N GLY A 268 12.54 6.19 -10.36
CA GLY A 268 11.44 6.19 -11.32
C GLY A 268 11.23 7.58 -11.95
N TYR A 269 11.33 8.63 -11.16
CA TYR A 269 11.24 10.01 -11.65
C TYR A 269 12.38 10.35 -12.61
N ALA A 270 13.61 9.86 -12.37
CA ALA A 270 14.71 10.05 -13.30
C ALA A 270 14.42 9.49 -14.70
N ASP A 271 13.69 8.36 -14.79
CA ASP A 271 13.24 7.81 -16.06
C ASP A 271 12.02 8.56 -16.64
N GLN A 272 11.03 8.89 -15.80
CA GLN A 272 9.81 9.57 -16.20
C GLN A 272 10.05 10.96 -16.79
N PHE A 273 11.07 11.67 -16.31
CA PHE A 273 11.37 13.04 -16.73
C PHE A 273 12.35 13.13 -17.89
N LYS A 274 12.85 12.02 -18.43
CA LYS A 274 13.71 12.03 -19.60
C LYS A 274 13.08 12.82 -20.76
N GLY A 275 13.78 13.83 -21.24
CA GLY A 275 13.32 14.69 -22.33
C GLY A 275 12.30 15.75 -21.95
N LYS A 276 11.95 15.91 -20.68
CA LYS A 276 10.96 16.91 -20.18
C LYS A 276 11.61 18.17 -19.57
N GLY A 277 12.92 18.36 -19.74
CA GLY A 277 13.62 19.53 -19.19
C GLY A 277 13.96 19.43 -17.70
N VAL A 278 13.81 18.26 -17.10
CA VAL A 278 14.23 17.91 -15.74
C VAL A 278 15.45 16.97 -15.84
N ASP A 279 16.51 17.25 -15.10
CA ASP A 279 17.69 16.37 -14.95
C ASP A 279 17.72 15.83 -13.51
N TRP A 280 16.91 14.78 -13.25
CA TRP A 280 16.71 14.25 -11.91
C TRP A 280 17.86 13.36 -11.48
N LYS A 281 18.50 13.72 -10.36
CA LYS A 281 19.57 12.97 -9.71
C LYS A 281 19.05 12.38 -8.40
N VAL A 282 19.58 11.22 -8.01
CA VAL A 282 19.17 10.49 -6.81
C VAL A 282 20.40 10.18 -5.98
N ALA A 283 20.36 10.53 -4.70
CA ALA A 283 21.37 10.18 -3.72
C ALA A 283 20.71 9.55 -2.48
N VAL A 284 21.19 8.41 -2.01
CA VAL A 284 20.87 7.88 -0.68
C VAL A 284 21.84 8.52 0.31
N PRO A 285 21.36 9.33 1.29
CA PRO A 285 22.23 10.06 2.18
C PRO A 285 23.05 9.14 3.07
N SER A 286 24.38 9.30 3.04
CA SER A 286 25.29 8.48 3.87
C SER A 286 25.25 8.85 5.35
N ASP A 287 24.78 10.05 5.69
CA ASP A 287 24.62 10.52 7.07
C ASP A 287 23.32 10.12 7.75
N GLY A 288 22.32 9.61 6.98
CA GLY A 288 21.00 9.23 7.49
C GLY A 288 20.42 8.03 6.73
N VAL A 289 21.09 6.88 6.77
CA VAL A 289 20.63 5.66 6.07
C VAL A 289 19.43 5.07 6.80
N TYR A 290 18.25 5.19 6.19
CA TYR A 290 17.00 4.59 6.69
C TYR A 290 16.31 3.84 5.58
N ALA A 291 15.91 2.60 5.87
CA ALA A 291 15.14 1.76 4.96
C ALA A 291 13.82 1.36 5.58
N GLN A 292 12.80 1.21 4.76
CA GLN A 292 11.51 0.66 5.15
C GLN A 292 10.92 -0.15 4.02
N TYR A 293 10.15 -1.16 4.39
CA TYR A 293 9.28 -1.91 3.49
C TYR A 293 7.83 -1.51 3.71
N TYR A 294 7.04 -1.56 2.64
CA TYR A 294 5.59 -1.53 2.70
C TYR A 294 5.04 -2.91 3.03
N SER A 295 3.86 -2.92 3.61
CA SER A 295 3.23 -4.13 4.14
C SER A 295 1.88 -4.34 3.47
N GLN A 296 1.70 -5.51 2.89
CA GLN A 296 0.42 -5.96 2.39
C GLN A 296 -0.45 -6.50 3.52
N ALA A 297 -1.73 -6.21 3.47
CA ALA A 297 -2.74 -6.76 4.37
C ALA A 297 -4.05 -7.03 3.62
N ILE A 298 -4.78 -8.06 4.05
CA ILE A 298 -6.13 -8.36 3.55
C ILE A 298 -7.14 -7.77 4.53
N ASN A 299 -8.07 -6.95 4.05
CA ASN A 299 -9.20 -6.52 4.87
C ASN A 299 -9.98 -7.72 5.38
N LYS A 300 -10.22 -7.79 6.69
CA LYS A 300 -10.95 -8.89 7.33
C LYS A 300 -12.35 -9.10 6.75
N GLU A 301 -12.99 -8.03 6.31
CA GLU A 301 -14.31 -8.03 5.70
C GLU A 301 -14.22 -7.69 4.20
N ALA A 302 -13.19 -8.21 3.53
CA ALA A 302 -12.99 -8.04 2.09
C ALA A 302 -14.23 -8.51 1.32
N PRO A 303 -14.82 -7.66 0.45
CA PRO A 303 -15.93 -8.07 -0.41
C PRO A 303 -15.60 -9.20 -1.38
N HIS A 304 -14.31 -9.30 -1.78
CA HIS A 304 -13.80 -10.28 -2.73
C HIS A 304 -12.63 -11.07 -2.10
N PRO A 305 -12.94 -11.97 -1.14
CA PRO A 305 -11.91 -12.60 -0.31
C PRO A 305 -10.99 -13.56 -1.07
N ALA A 306 -11.44 -14.19 -2.14
CA ALA A 306 -10.59 -15.04 -2.99
C ALA A 306 -9.67 -14.20 -3.86
N ALA A 307 -10.16 -13.11 -4.47
CA ALA A 307 -9.35 -12.19 -5.25
C ALA A 307 -8.27 -11.51 -4.39
N ALA A 308 -8.60 -11.15 -3.14
CA ALA A 308 -7.63 -10.60 -2.20
C ALA A 308 -6.46 -11.57 -1.93
N ARG A 309 -6.76 -12.84 -1.69
CA ARG A 309 -5.74 -13.88 -1.45
C ARG A 309 -4.91 -14.18 -2.69
N LEU A 310 -5.56 -14.23 -3.86
CA LEU A 310 -4.86 -14.43 -5.13
C LEU A 310 -3.94 -13.25 -5.44
N TRP A 311 -4.33 -12.01 -5.11
CA TRP A 311 -3.46 -10.85 -5.21
C TRP A 311 -2.20 -11.01 -4.36
N MET A 312 -2.35 -11.48 -3.10
CA MET A 312 -1.20 -11.76 -2.25
C MET A 312 -0.28 -12.81 -2.88
N GLU A 313 -0.80 -13.95 -3.35
CA GLU A 313 0.01 -14.99 -4.02
C GLU A 313 0.76 -14.44 -5.24
N PHE A 314 0.12 -13.58 -6.03
CA PHE A 314 0.76 -12.97 -7.19
C PHE A 314 1.89 -12.04 -6.81
N LEU A 315 1.70 -11.15 -5.83
CA LEU A 315 2.72 -10.19 -5.40
C LEU A 315 4.00 -10.89 -4.90
N TYR A 316 3.84 -12.04 -4.23
CA TYR A 316 4.97 -12.82 -3.70
C TYR A 316 5.46 -13.93 -4.65
N SER A 317 4.94 -14.01 -5.86
CA SER A 317 5.50 -14.84 -6.93
C SER A 317 6.80 -14.23 -7.49
N ALA A 318 7.63 -15.06 -8.15
CA ALA A 318 8.83 -14.55 -8.81
C ALA A 318 8.51 -13.45 -9.85
N GLU A 319 7.36 -13.53 -10.54
CA GLU A 319 6.89 -12.50 -11.47
C GLU A 319 6.59 -11.19 -10.74
N GLY A 320 5.74 -11.22 -9.70
CA GLY A 320 5.37 -10.02 -8.93
C GLY A 320 6.59 -9.34 -8.31
N GLN A 321 7.48 -10.13 -7.70
CA GLN A 321 8.69 -9.61 -7.08
C GLN A 321 9.67 -8.97 -8.11
N ASN A 322 9.80 -9.51 -9.31
CA ASN A 322 10.59 -8.90 -10.39
C ASN A 322 9.92 -7.62 -10.96
N LEU A 323 8.60 -7.50 -10.88
CA LEU A 323 7.92 -6.25 -11.26
C LEU A 323 8.26 -5.11 -10.30
N TRP A 324 8.43 -5.38 -9.00
CA TRP A 324 8.97 -4.41 -8.04
C TRP A 324 10.39 -3.98 -8.41
N LEU A 325 11.29 -4.95 -8.70
CA LEU A 325 12.66 -4.66 -9.16
C LEU A 325 12.69 -3.78 -10.42
N LYS A 326 11.78 -4.04 -11.36
CA LYS A 326 11.64 -3.21 -12.56
C LYS A 326 11.27 -1.77 -12.23
N GLY A 327 10.51 -1.56 -11.16
CA GLY A 327 10.16 -0.26 -10.59
C GLY A 327 11.19 0.28 -9.60
N TYR A 328 12.42 -0.25 -9.58
CA TYR A 328 13.50 0.14 -8.67
C TYR A 328 13.26 -0.18 -7.19
N ALA A 329 12.10 -0.73 -6.81
CA ALA A 329 11.83 -1.14 -5.44
C ALA A 329 12.48 -2.49 -5.13
N ARG A 330 12.98 -2.66 -3.91
CA ARG A 330 13.62 -3.90 -3.47
C ARG A 330 12.56 -4.85 -2.93
N PRO A 331 12.32 -6.00 -3.61
CA PRO A 331 11.37 -6.98 -3.11
C PRO A 331 11.85 -7.59 -1.79
N VAL A 332 10.91 -7.97 -0.93
CA VAL A 332 11.24 -8.65 0.33
C VAL A 332 11.93 -9.99 0.11
N LEU A 333 11.64 -10.66 -1.00
CA LEU A 333 12.24 -11.95 -1.38
C LEU A 333 13.57 -11.80 -2.16
N LEU A 334 14.10 -10.59 -2.33
CA LEU A 334 15.34 -10.37 -3.10
C LEU A 334 16.52 -11.25 -2.64
N PRO A 335 16.74 -11.52 -1.34
CA PRO A 335 17.80 -12.40 -0.89
C PRO A 335 17.63 -13.86 -1.38
N SER A 336 16.43 -14.45 -1.23
CA SER A 336 16.13 -15.80 -1.71
C SER A 336 16.16 -15.86 -3.24
N MET A 337 15.55 -14.91 -3.92
CA MET A 337 15.55 -14.81 -5.39
C MET A 337 16.97 -14.70 -5.96
N THR A 338 17.87 -14.01 -5.28
CA THR A 338 19.27 -13.90 -5.70
C THR A 338 19.97 -15.27 -5.56
N THR A 339 19.75 -15.96 -4.46
CA THR A 339 20.32 -17.29 -4.19
C THR A 339 19.80 -18.32 -5.19
N GLU A 340 18.51 -18.28 -5.50
CA GLU A 340 17.83 -19.18 -6.43
C GLU A 340 18.04 -18.82 -7.90
N GLY A 341 18.56 -17.61 -8.19
CA GLY A 341 18.78 -17.13 -9.54
C GLY A 341 17.51 -16.68 -10.26
N THR A 342 16.42 -16.41 -9.52
CA THR A 342 15.12 -15.94 -10.05
C THR A 342 15.00 -14.42 -10.14
N ALA A 343 15.91 -13.66 -9.49
CA ALA A 343 15.98 -12.20 -9.61
C ALA A 343 16.50 -11.77 -10.99
N ASP A 344 15.82 -10.84 -11.63
CA ASP A 344 16.30 -10.24 -12.89
C ASP A 344 17.51 -9.35 -12.63
N LYS A 345 18.68 -9.85 -13.02
CA LYS A 345 19.95 -9.15 -12.84
C LYS A 345 20.01 -7.79 -13.52
N SER A 346 19.27 -7.61 -14.63
CA SER A 346 19.24 -6.34 -15.36
C SER A 346 18.55 -5.23 -14.57
N PHE A 347 17.60 -5.59 -13.68
CA PHE A 347 16.95 -4.66 -12.77
C PHE A 347 17.75 -4.46 -11.49
N VAL A 348 18.31 -5.54 -10.92
CA VAL A 348 19.15 -5.44 -9.70
C VAL A 348 20.29 -4.45 -9.90
N THR A 349 20.95 -4.47 -11.07
CA THR A 349 22.08 -3.55 -11.37
C THR A 349 21.70 -2.08 -11.51
N LYS A 350 20.41 -1.77 -11.62
CA LYS A 350 19.89 -0.39 -11.72
C LYS A 350 19.45 0.20 -10.37
N LEU A 351 19.42 -0.61 -9.31
CA LEU A 351 19.05 -0.09 -8.00
C LEU A 351 20.05 0.98 -7.55
N PRO A 352 19.57 2.09 -6.94
CA PRO A 352 20.46 3.08 -6.36
C PRO A 352 21.47 2.45 -5.38
N ALA A 353 22.72 2.90 -5.45
CA ALA A 353 23.76 2.41 -4.57
C ALA A 353 23.48 2.83 -3.12
N VAL A 354 23.73 1.92 -2.19
CA VAL A 354 23.56 2.14 -0.74
C VAL A 354 24.81 1.65 -0.03
N GLU A 355 25.32 2.46 0.89
CA GLU A 355 26.41 2.08 1.76
C GLU A 355 25.87 1.47 3.06
N GLY A 356 26.42 0.31 3.45
CA GLY A 356 26.08 -0.39 4.69
C GLY A 356 24.87 -1.32 4.59
N THR A 357 24.53 -1.93 5.72
CA THR A 357 23.38 -2.83 5.89
C THR A 357 22.30 -2.10 6.67
N PRO A 358 21.06 -2.03 6.19
CA PRO A 358 20.00 -1.36 6.92
C PRO A 358 19.66 -2.12 8.21
N THR A 359 19.42 -1.36 9.24
CA THR A 359 18.75 -1.84 10.45
C THR A 359 17.33 -1.30 10.47
N PHE A 360 16.43 -1.99 11.17
CA PHE A 360 15.01 -1.64 11.22
C PHE A 360 14.58 -1.36 12.65
N PRO A 361 13.69 -0.38 12.87
CA PRO A 361 13.16 -0.11 14.19
C PRO A 361 12.27 -1.25 14.69
N THR A 362 12.28 -1.45 16.00
CA THR A 362 11.31 -2.33 16.68
C THR A 362 9.91 -1.71 16.66
N SER A 363 8.91 -2.50 17.08
CA SER A 363 7.52 -2.02 17.21
C SER A 363 7.42 -0.85 18.18
N GLU A 364 8.05 -1.00 19.35
CA GLU A 364 8.02 0.03 20.41
C GLU A 364 8.69 1.32 19.98
N GLU A 365 9.79 1.22 19.22
CA GLU A 365 10.47 2.39 18.65
C GLU A 365 9.60 3.11 17.62
N LEU A 366 8.89 2.36 16.75
CA LEU A 366 7.97 2.95 15.77
C LEU A 366 6.76 3.61 16.44
N ASP A 367 6.17 2.96 17.45
CA ASP A 367 5.01 3.49 18.17
C ASP A 367 5.38 4.77 18.89
N LYS A 368 6.55 4.79 19.54
CA LYS A 368 7.08 5.98 20.18
C LYS A 368 7.36 7.09 19.17
N ALA A 369 8.02 6.79 18.07
CA ALA A 369 8.33 7.76 17.04
C ALA A 369 7.05 8.39 16.42
N ASN A 370 6.00 7.59 16.19
CA ASN A 370 4.71 8.09 15.73
C ASN A 370 4.06 9.03 16.76
N ALA A 371 4.09 8.68 18.04
CA ALA A 371 3.54 9.52 19.11
C ALA A 371 4.30 10.84 19.20
N ASP A 372 5.63 10.80 19.25
CA ASP A 372 6.49 11.99 19.32
C ASP A 372 6.27 12.90 18.10
N LEU A 373 6.16 12.29 16.90
CA LEU A 373 5.90 13.03 15.66
C LEU A 373 4.54 13.71 15.68
N ALA A 374 3.48 12.97 16.04
CA ALA A 374 2.12 13.52 16.12
C ALA A 374 2.01 14.69 17.10
N GLU A 375 2.78 14.65 18.19
CA GLU A 375 2.80 15.72 19.19
C GLU A 375 3.59 16.96 18.74
N ASN A 376 4.73 16.77 18.05
CA ASN A 376 5.75 17.81 17.93
C ASN A 376 5.92 18.34 16.48
N TRP A 377 5.45 17.63 15.45
CA TRP A 377 5.67 18.02 14.06
C TRP A 377 5.12 19.41 13.72
N ASP A 378 3.84 19.63 13.99
CA ASP A 378 3.19 20.91 13.63
C ASP A 378 3.82 22.09 14.40
N LYS A 379 4.26 21.86 15.64
CA LYS A 379 4.98 22.88 16.42
C LYS A 379 6.33 23.25 15.80
N ALA A 380 7.01 22.28 15.17
CA ALA A 380 8.34 22.50 14.61
C ALA A 380 8.30 23.20 13.24
N VAL A 381 7.26 22.94 12.41
CA VAL A 381 7.19 23.42 11.02
C VAL A 381 6.12 24.48 10.76
N SER A 382 5.42 24.97 11.79
CA SER A 382 4.43 26.07 11.70
C SER A 382 5.03 27.44 11.38
#